data_a5603a041824623ae5bf677c6c85f04c
#
_entry.id   a5603a041824623ae5bf677c6c85f04c
#
_cell.length_a   1.000
_cell.length_b   1.000
_cell.length_c   1.000
_cell.angle_alpha   90.00
_cell.angle_beta   90.00
_cell.angle_gamma   90.00
#
_symmetry.space_group_name_H-M   'P 1'
#
loop_
_entity.id
_entity.type
_entity.pdbx_description
1 polymer ?
#
loop_
_entity_poly.entity_id
_entity_poly.type
_entity_poly.pdbx_seq_one_letter_code
_entity_poly.pdbx_strand_id
1 'polypeptide(L)'
;MRKLTKIEQASADALGDVALFHVTGTILNKNIQDCNAALRDLLKREGVVDYAELNPGDKVTLEGVYSDGTETKISAYRARTRGDKRIWFNGLKNHADAGDVMALVIRGGKLVIQNVTKGIAVAVFIIPAFDVPVPF
;
A
#
# COMPACT_ATOMS: atom_id res chain seq x y z
N MET A 1 6.95 1.44 13.54
CA MET A 1 7.23 2.41 12.47
C MET A 1 7.85 3.66 13.08
N ARG A 2 8.82 4.26 12.42
CA ARG A 2 9.40 5.50 12.91
C ARG A 2 8.37 6.65 12.91
N LYS A 3 8.68 7.72 13.63
CA LYS A 3 7.82 8.89 13.66
C LYS A 3 7.83 9.57 12.28
N LEU A 4 6.68 10.01 11.81
CA LEU A 4 6.56 10.70 10.54
C LEU A 4 7.11 12.11 10.62
N THR A 5 7.70 12.58 9.53
CA THR A 5 8.06 14.00 9.39
C THR A 5 6.79 14.79 9.15
N LYS A 6 6.87 16.12 9.25
CA LYS A 6 5.71 16.99 9.00
C LYS A 6 5.21 16.84 7.57
N ILE A 7 6.13 16.71 6.61
CA ILE A 7 5.77 16.53 5.20
C ILE A 7 5.07 15.20 4.98
N GLU A 8 5.60 14.14 5.57
CA GLU A 8 4.98 12.81 5.47
C GLU A 8 3.58 12.81 6.08
N GLN A 9 3.41 13.44 7.23
CA GLN A 9 2.11 13.52 7.88
C GLN A 9 1.12 14.31 7.03
N ALA A 10 1.54 15.44 6.47
CA ALA A 10 0.69 16.23 5.60
C ALA A 10 0.28 15.46 4.34
N SER A 11 1.21 14.71 3.76
CA SER A 11 0.93 13.87 2.60
C SER A 11 -0.08 12.78 2.93
N ALA A 12 0.10 12.12 4.06
CA ALA A 12 -0.84 11.09 4.50
C ALA A 12 -2.23 11.67 4.77
N ASP A 13 -2.29 12.81 5.44
CA ASP A 13 -3.55 13.47 5.76
C ASP A 13 -4.31 13.88 4.49
N ALA A 14 -3.59 14.33 3.48
CA ALA A 14 -4.20 14.72 2.21
C ALA A 14 -4.80 13.55 1.45
N LEU A 15 -4.30 12.34 1.67
CA LEU A 15 -4.83 11.14 1.03
C LEU A 15 -6.13 10.64 1.69
N GLY A 16 -6.40 11.05 2.91
CA GLY A 16 -7.60 10.66 3.62
C GLY A 16 -7.46 9.32 4.33
N ASP A 17 -8.34 8.37 4.06
CA ASP A 17 -8.33 7.06 4.72
C ASP A 17 -7.24 6.19 4.11
N VAL A 18 -6.14 6.07 4.82
CA VAL A 18 -4.95 5.34 4.34
C VAL A 18 -4.40 4.40 5.39
N ALA A 19 -3.65 3.41 4.95
CA ALA A 19 -2.84 2.58 5.83
C ALA A 19 -1.38 2.86 5.50
N LEU A 20 -0.57 3.12 6.50
CA LEU A 20 0.83 3.46 6.32
C LEU A 20 1.73 2.27 6.63
N PHE A 21 2.82 2.14 5.90
CA PHE A 21 3.86 1.16 6.21
C PHE A 21 5.25 1.73 5.88
N HIS A 22 6.22 1.26 6.66
CA HIS A 22 7.59 1.75 6.57
C HIS A 22 8.44 0.73 5.79
N VAL A 23 9.11 1.19 4.75
CA VAL A 23 9.89 0.32 3.89
C VAL A 23 11.30 0.13 4.44
N THR A 24 11.73 -1.13 4.57
CA THR A 24 13.10 -1.46 5.00
C THR A 24 13.88 -2.02 3.83
N GLY A 25 15.20 -2.13 3.97
CA GLY A 25 16.03 -2.74 2.93
C GLY A 25 15.67 -4.17 2.63
N THR A 26 15.30 -4.93 3.67
CA THR A 26 14.87 -6.33 3.48
C THR A 26 13.60 -6.41 2.67
N ILE A 27 12.64 -5.52 2.94
CA ILE A 27 11.38 -5.47 2.20
C ILE A 27 11.65 -5.18 0.73
N LEU A 28 12.53 -4.22 0.44
CA LEU A 28 12.85 -3.87 -0.93
C LEU A 28 13.46 -5.03 -1.71
N ASN A 29 14.33 -5.81 -1.06
CA ASN A 29 14.96 -6.94 -1.72
C ASN A 29 13.98 -8.03 -2.10
N LYS A 30 12.93 -8.21 -1.32
CA LYS A 30 11.97 -9.30 -1.52
C LYS A 30 10.60 -8.82 -1.98
N ASN A 31 10.34 -7.51 -1.97
CA ASN A 31 9.03 -6.90 -2.24
C ASN A 31 7.93 -7.40 -1.29
N ILE A 32 8.32 -7.93 -0.12
CA ILE A 32 7.40 -8.52 0.85
C ILE A 32 7.36 -7.66 2.10
N GLN A 33 6.17 -7.34 2.55
CA GLN A 33 5.92 -6.58 3.76
C GLN A 33 5.08 -7.40 4.72
N ASP A 34 5.39 -7.34 6.00
CA ASP A 34 4.46 -7.85 7.00
C ASP A 34 3.21 -6.97 6.92
N CYS A 35 2.06 -7.59 6.81
CA CYS A 35 0.83 -6.85 6.70
C CYS A 35 0.40 -6.41 8.09
N ASN A 36 0.77 -5.17 8.45
CA ASN A 36 0.50 -4.65 9.79
C ASN A 36 -1.01 -4.44 10.01
N ALA A 37 -1.39 -4.11 11.24
CA ALA A 37 -2.79 -3.98 11.60
C ALA A 37 -3.52 -2.92 10.76
N ALA A 38 -2.86 -1.78 10.48
CA ALA A 38 -3.48 -0.73 9.68
C ALA A 38 -3.80 -1.21 8.26
N LEU A 39 -2.87 -1.92 7.63
CA LEU A 39 -3.08 -2.51 6.30
C LEU A 39 -4.22 -3.53 6.33
N ARG A 40 -4.21 -4.43 7.31
CA ARG A 40 -5.25 -5.46 7.43
C ARG A 40 -6.62 -4.85 7.64
N ASP A 41 -6.70 -3.83 8.50
CA ASP A 41 -7.97 -3.17 8.81
C ASP A 41 -8.53 -2.45 7.58
N LEU A 42 -7.68 -1.77 6.83
CA LEU A 42 -8.12 -1.09 5.61
C LEU A 42 -8.63 -2.09 4.58
N LEU A 43 -7.89 -3.15 4.33
CA LEU A 43 -8.26 -4.17 3.36
C LEU A 43 -9.58 -4.86 3.74
N LYS A 44 -9.78 -5.12 5.02
CA LYS A 44 -11.01 -5.73 5.50
C LYS A 44 -12.20 -4.77 5.41
N ARG A 45 -12.03 -3.54 5.86
CA ARG A 45 -13.11 -2.53 5.81
C ARG A 45 -13.60 -2.29 4.40
N GLU A 46 -12.68 -2.31 3.43
CA GLU A 46 -13.02 -2.05 2.05
C GLU A 46 -13.45 -3.32 1.30
N GLY A 47 -13.59 -4.41 2.00
CA GLY A 47 -14.09 -5.66 1.41
C GLY A 47 -13.13 -6.32 0.43
N VAL A 48 -11.83 -6.02 0.52
CA VAL A 48 -10.83 -6.54 -0.41
C VAL A 48 -10.32 -7.90 0.02
N VAL A 49 -9.87 -8.02 1.26
CA VAL A 49 -9.40 -9.29 1.80
C VAL A 49 -9.49 -9.28 3.32
N ASP A 50 -9.89 -10.40 3.89
CA ASP A 50 -9.90 -10.61 5.34
C ASP A 50 -8.92 -11.72 5.66
N TYR A 51 -7.80 -11.37 6.27
CA TYR A 51 -6.77 -12.35 6.63
C TYR A 51 -7.26 -13.42 7.61
N ALA A 52 -8.29 -13.11 8.40
CA ALA A 52 -8.85 -14.08 9.32
C ALA A 52 -9.49 -15.28 8.59
N GLU A 53 -9.88 -15.08 7.34
CA GLU A 53 -10.48 -16.12 6.52
C GLU A 53 -9.45 -16.88 5.69
N LEU A 54 -8.19 -16.46 5.69
CA LEU A 54 -7.14 -17.14 4.95
C LEU A 54 -6.47 -18.21 5.83
N ASN A 55 -6.18 -19.35 5.22
CA ASN A 55 -5.40 -20.40 5.87
C ASN A 55 -3.92 -20.23 5.50
N PRO A 56 -2.99 -20.78 6.30
CA PRO A 56 -1.58 -20.76 5.91
C PRO A 56 -1.40 -21.29 4.49
N GLY A 57 -0.69 -20.53 3.65
CA GLY A 57 -0.49 -20.88 2.26
C GLY A 57 -1.50 -20.27 1.28
N ASP A 58 -2.59 -19.73 1.77
CA ASP A 58 -3.59 -19.08 0.91
C ASP A 58 -3.08 -17.73 0.43
N LYS A 59 -3.46 -17.37 -0.80
CA LYS A 59 -3.05 -16.13 -1.43
C LYS A 59 -4.19 -15.52 -2.25
N VAL A 60 -4.33 -14.20 -2.16
CA VAL A 60 -5.28 -13.44 -2.97
C VAL A 60 -4.49 -12.43 -3.80
N THR A 61 -4.70 -12.42 -5.12
CA THR A 61 -4.03 -11.48 -6.02
C THR A 61 -4.94 -10.29 -6.31
N LEU A 62 -4.40 -9.10 -6.16
CA LEU A 62 -5.13 -7.85 -6.26
C LEU A 62 -4.51 -6.94 -7.32
N GLU A 63 -5.34 -6.11 -7.92
CA GLU A 63 -4.89 -5.10 -8.86
C GLU A 63 -4.44 -3.85 -8.11
N GLY A 64 -3.35 -3.25 -8.54
CA GLY A 64 -2.84 -2.04 -7.91
C GLY A 64 -2.20 -1.09 -8.91
N VAL A 65 -1.89 0.10 -8.43
CA VAL A 65 -1.21 1.11 -9.21
C VAL A 65 -0.33 1.94 -8.29
N TYR A 66 0.87 2.25 -8.75
CA TYR A 66 1.77 3.14 -8.04
C TYR A 66 1.43 4.60 -8.36
N SER A 67 1.96 5.51 -7.55
CA SER A 67 1.64 6.93 -7.68
C SER A 67 2.02 7.54 -9.03
N ASP A 68 2.94 6.93 -9.78
CA ASP A 68 3.31 7.39 -11.11
C ASP A 68 2.40 6.82 -12.22
N GLY A 69 1.39 6.06 -11.84
CA GLY A 69 0.47 5.45 -12.81
C GLY A 69 0.86 4.05 -13.26
N THR A 70 2.00 3.52 -12.80
CA THR A 70 2.43 2.16 -13.18
C THR A 70 1.50 1.14 -12.56
N GLU A 71 0.88 0.32 -13.39
CA GLU A 71 0.02 -0.76 -12.92
C GLU A 71 0.86 -1.91 -12.36
N THR A 72 0.33 -2.56 -11.33
CA THR A 72 1.04 -3.64 -10.66
C THR A 72 0.08 -4.69 -10.11
N LYS A 73 0.65 -5.80 -9.65
CA LYS A 73 -0.08 -6.83 -8.95
C LYS A 73 0.39 -6.85 -7.51
N ILE A 74 -0.55 -7.11 -6.61
CA ILE A 74 -0.30 -7.17 -5.19
C ILE A 74 -0.85 -8.51 -4.72
N SER A 75 -0.11 -9.21 -3.87
CA SER A 75 -0.59 -10.47 -3.32
C SER A 75 -0.70 -10.37 -1.81
N ALA A 76 -1.91 -10.58 -1.30
CA ALA A 76 -2.13 -10.69 0.13
C ALA A 76 -2.15 -12.18 0.47
N TYR A 77 -1.34 -12.60 1.43
CA TYR A 77 -1.24 -14.03 1.71
C TYR A 77 -0.80 -14.32 3.13
N ARG A 78 -0.97 -15.59 3.53
CA ARG A 78 -0.43 -16.07 4.79
C ARG A 78 0.70 -17.06 4.50
N ALA A 79 1.84 -16.84 5.17
CA ALA A 79 3.01 -17.70 4.99
C ALA A 79 2.66 -19.15 5.35
N ARG A 80 3.15 -20.07 4.53
CA ARG A 80 2.78 -21.50 4.65
C ARG A 80 3.19 -22.11 5.98
N THR A 81 4.38 -21.76 6.48
CA THR A 81 4.94 -22.42 7.66
C THR A 81 4.33 -21.94 8.96
N ARG A 82 4.27 -20.62 9.18
CA ARG A 82 3.78 -20.06 10.45
C ARG A 82 2.50 -19.26 10.31
N GLY A 83 2.01 -19.11 9.10
CA GLY A 83 0.79 -18.36 8.85
C GLY A 83 0.94 -16.86 9.00
N ASP A 84 2.16 -16.32 8.94
CA ASP A 84 2.39 -14.88 9.03
C ASP A 84 1.58 -14.16 7.96
N LYS A 85 0.98 -13.04 8.34
CA LYS A 85 0.16 -12.24 7.43
C LYS A 85 1.06 -11.31 6.67
N ARG A 86 1.13 -11.48 5.36
CA ARG A 86 2.06 -10.77 4.49
C ARG A 86 1.39 -10.17 3.27
N ILE A 87 2.07 -9.18 2.70
CA ILE A 87 1.62 -8.57 1.46
C ILE A 87 2.84 -8.37 0.57
N TRP A 88 2.72 -8.75 -0.70
CA TRP A 88 3.78 -8.65 -1.67
C TRP A 88 3.40 -7.59 -2.72
N PHE A 89 4.33 -6.67 -2.99
CA PHE A 89 4.12 -5.61 -3.96
C PHE A 89 5.07 -5.80 -5.13
N ASN A 90 4.57 -6.13 -6.30
CA ASN A 90 5.42 -6.28 -7.46
C ASN A 90 6.08 -4.95 -7.81
N GLY A 91 7.39 -4.95 -7.95
CA GLY A 91 8.13 -3.76 -8.38
C GLY A 91 8.30 -2.68 -7.33
N LEU A 92 8.04 -2.95 -6.06
CA LEU A 92 8.15 -1.94 -5.00
C LEU A 92 9.50 -1.21 -5.00
N LYS A 93 10.59 -1.91 -5.27
CA LYS A 93 11.93 -1.32 -5.27
C LYS A 93 12.12 -0.22 -6.31
N ASN A 94 11.27 -0.15 -7.32
CA ASN A 94 11.34 0.89 -8.34
C ASN A 94 10.59 2.16 -7.91
N HIS A 95 9.88 2.11 -6.78
CA HIS A 95 9.01 3.19 -6.33
C HIS A 95 9.31 3.67 -4.92
N ALA A 96 10.28 3.07 -4.25
CA ALA A 96 10.62 3.42 -2.87
C ALA A 96 12.08 3.11 -2.56
N ASP A 97 12.62 3.85 -1.61
CA ASP A 97 13.95 3.59 -1.03
C ASP A 97 13.78 3.13 0.40
N ALA A 98 14.81 2.50 0.95
CA ALA A 98 14.80 2.09 2.35
C ALA A 98 14.60 3.32 3.23
N GLY A 99 13.71 3.22 4.19
CA GLY A 99 13.38 4.34 5.08
C GLY A 99 12.14 5.12 4.66
N ASP A 100 11.66 4.92 3.45
CA ASP A 100 10.46 5.62 2.97
C ASP A 100 9.20 5.11 3.69
N VAL A 101 8.23 5.99 3.82
CA VAL A 101 6.90 5.64 4.30
C VAL A 101 5.96 5.63 3.10
N MET A 102 5.23 4.54 2.97
CA MET A 102 4.26 4.35 1.90
C MET A 102 2.86 4.37 2.47
N ALA A 103 1.91 4.79 1.67
CA ALA A 103 0.50 4.75 2.03
C ALA A 103 -0.27 3.88 1.05
N LEU A 104 -1.13 3.03 1.57
CA LEU A 104 -2.07 2.26 0.76
C LEU A 104 -3.43 2.94 0.83
N VAL A 105 -3.99 3.24 -0.34
CA VAL A 105 -5.31 3.83 -0.48
C VAL A 105 -6.12 2.90 -1.37
N ILE A 106 -7.41 2.75 -1.12
CA ILE A 106 -8.26 1.91 -1.97
C ILE A 106 -9.27 2.80 -2.68
N ARG A 107 -9.30 2.73 -3.99
CA ARG A 107 -10.20 3.51 -4.84
C ARG A 107 -10.86 2.58 -5.86
N GLY A 108 -12.17 2.43 -5.75
CA GLY A 108 -12.92 1.59 -6.69
C GLY A 108 -12.46 0.15 -6.72
N GLY A 109 -12.05 -0.39 -5.59
CA GLY A 109 -11.55 -1.76 -5.50
C GLY A 109 -10.09 -1.94 -5.92
N LYS A 110 -9.46 -0.87 -6.42
CA LYS A 110 -8.06 -0.91 -6.84
C LYS A 110 -7.19 -0.34 -5.73
N LEU A 111 -6.05 -0.95 -5.49
CA LEU A 111 -5.11 -0.50 -4.48
C LEU A 111 -4.17 0.53 -5.08
N VAL A 112 -4.08 1.69 -4.44
CA VAL A 112 -3.17 2.76 -4.87
C VAL A 112 -2.04 2.88 -3.86
N ILE A 113 -0.79 2.79 -4.33
CA ILE A 113 0.39 2.80 -3.47
C ILE A 113 1.11 4.13 -3.67
N GLN A 114 1.13 4.94 -2.60
CA GLN A 114 1.72 6.28 -2.64
C GLN A 114 2.96 6.34 -1.78
N ASN A 115 4.00 7.02 -2.27
CA ASN A 115 5.20 7.26 -1.47
C ASN A 115 5.08 8.63 -0.81
N VAL A 116 4.71 8.65 0.47
CA VAL A 116 4.48 9.92 1.17
C VAL A 116 5.78 10.64 1.53
N THR A 117 6.90 9.92 1.57
CA THR A 117 8.20 10.53 1.82
C THR A 117 8.66 11.35 0.62
N LYS A 118 8.42 10.84 -0.60
CA LYS A 118 8.93 11.47 -1.81
C LYS A 118 8.02 12.55 -2.39
N GLY A 119 6.76 12.58 -1.98
CA GLY A 119 6.03 13.73 -2.39
C GLY A 119 4.55 13.59 -2.60
N ILE A 120 3.86 14.56 -2.07
CA ILE A 120 2.44 14.68 -2.20
C ILE A 120 2.03 15.14 -3.60
N ALA A 121 2.91 15.83 -4.32
CA ALA A 121 2.57 16.36 -5.63
C ALA A 121 2.13 15.26 -6.60
N VAL A 122 2.79 14.11 -6.55
CA VAL A 122 2.44 12.99 -7.41
C VAL A 122 1.08 12.44 -7.02
N ALA A 123 0.81 12.33 -5.72
CA ALA A 123 -0.47 11.85 -5.23
C ALA A 123 -1.63 12.75 -5.66
N VAL A 124 -1.40 14.05 -5.69
CA VAL A 124 -2.44 15.00 -6.08
C VAL A 124 -2.87 14.78 -7.53
N PHE A 125 -1.95 14.42 -8.41
CA PHE A 125 -2.30 14.16 -9.79
C PHE A 125 -3.00 12.83 -9.99
N ILE A 126 -2.53 11.82 -9.28
CA ILE A 126 -3.06 10.47 -9.47
C ILE A 126 -4.47 10.32 -8.90
N ILE A 127 -4.67 10.78 -7.69
CA ILE A 127 -5.94 10.58 -6.99
C ILE A 127 -7.11 11.25 -7.70
N PRO A 128 -7.03 12.51 -8.09
CA PRO A 128 -8.12 13.11 -8.85
C PRO A 128 -8.45 12.37 -10.13
N ALA A 129 -7.42 11.83 -10.79
CA ALA A 129 -7.64 11.09 -12.02
C ALA A 129 -8.48 9.83 -11.82
N PHE A 130 -8.42 9.26 -10.61
CA PHE A 130 -9.21 8.08 -10.33
C PHE A 130 -10.60 8.42 -9.86
N ASP A 131 -10.73 9.49 -9.07
CA ASP A 131 -11.96 9.77 -8.41
C ASP A 131 -12.99 10.28 -9.34
N VAL A 132 -12.64 10.96 -10.34
CA VAL A 132 -13.51 11.50 -11.05
C VAL A 132 -13.27 12.10 -12.01
N PRO A 133 -14.08 12.22 -12.73
CA PRO A 133 -14.09 13.15 -13.67
C PRO A 133 -14.14 14.42 -12.99
N VAL A 134 -13.23 14.73 -12.24
CA VAL A 134 -13.26 15.93 -11.62
C VAL A 134 -13.03 16.95 -12.60
N PRO A 135 -13.89 17.81 -12.68
CA PRO A 135 -13.69 18.87 -13.56
C PRO A 135 -12.72 19.76 -12.88
N PHE A 136 -11.76 20.04 -13.51
CA PHE A 136 -10.82 21.02 -13.07
C PHE A 136 -11.09 22.32 -13.74
#